data_8c4f273ba1d9293361b3ce152873a41b
#
_entry.id   8c4f273ba1d9293361b3ce152873a41b
#
_cell.length_a   1.000
_cell.length_b   1.000
_cell.length_c   1.000
_cell.angle_alpha   90.00
_cell.angle_beta   90.00
_cell.angle_gamma   90.00
#
_symmetry.space_group_name_H-M   'P 1'
#
loop_
_entity.id
_entity.type
_entity.pdbx_description
1 polymer ?
#
loop_
_entity_poly.entity_id
_entity_poly.type
_entity_poly.pdbx_seq_one_letter_code
_entity_poly.pdbx_strand_id
1 'polypeptide(L)'
;MIYKVDGVPTLNQIAGSLWGKLGMGLRYLASRSGPLSMAPSQLGAFARSDPQQPSANLEYHVQPLSLDRFGEPLHAFPAFTASVCDLRPHSRGRCASARSTRARRRRSSPTT
;
A
#
# COMPACT_ATOMS: atom_id res chain seq x y z
N MET A 1 -5.69 -1.21 -7.47
CA MET A 1 -6.22 -2.44 -8.11
C MET A 1 -5.75 -3.65 -7.32
N ILE A 2 -6.64 -4.60 -7.07
CA ILE A 2 -6.35 -5.83 -6.32
C ILE A 2 -6.38 -6.99 -7.29
N TYR A 3 -5.33 -7.80 -7.30
CA TYR A 3 -5.19 -8.97 -8.16
C TYR A 3 -5.20 -10.22 -7.30
N LYS A 4 -6.15 -11.11 -7.55
CA LYS A 4 -6.17 -12.45 -6.96
C LYS A 4 -5.10 -13.30 -7.62
N VAL A 5 -4.45 -14.16 -6.84
CA VAL A 5 -3.45 -15.11 -7.32
C VAL A 5 -3.78 -16.51 -6.83
N ASP A 6 -3.50 -17.50 -7.67
CA ASP A 6 -3.69 -18.89 -7.34
C ASP A 6 -2.35 -19.63 -7.25
N GLY A 7 -2.28 -20.65 -6.43
CA GLY A 7 -1.12 -21.54 -6.33
C GLY A 7 0.10 -20.98 -5.60
N VAL A 8 0.04 -19.73 -5.09
CA VAL A 8 1.15 -19.12 -4.34
C VAL A 8 0.66 -18.59 -2.99
N PRO A 9 1.31 -18.93 -1.88
CA PRO A 9 0.96 -18.39 -0.58
C PRO A 9 1.26 -16.88 -0.54
N THR A 10 0.26 -16.07 -0.24
CA THR A 10 0.39 -14.63 -0.10
C THR A 10 0.48 -14.20 1.36
N LEU A 11 0.92 -12.98 1.59
CA LEU A 11 0.99 -12.42 2.94
C LEU A 11 -0.39 -12.37 3.61
N ASN A 12 -1.48 -12.23 2.83
CA ASN A 12 -2.85 -12.30 3.35
C ASN A 12 -3.14 -13.61 4.07
N GLN A 13 -2.75 -14.73 3.47
CA GLN A 13 -2.96 -16.05 4.04
C GLN A 13 -2.08 -16.29 5.28
N ILE A 14 -0.80 -15.91 5.19
CA ILE A 14 0.15 -16.06 6.31
C ILE A 14 -0.30 -15.21 7.50
N ALA A 15 -0.64 -13.95 7.27
CA ALA A 15 -1.08 -13.03 8.31
C ALA A 15 -2.53 -13.29 8.77
N GLY A 16 -3.32 -14.03 8.02
CA GLY A 16 -4.67 -14.47 8.41
C GLY A 16 -4.67 -15.57 9.48
N SER A 17 -3.58 -16.34 9.57
CA SER A 17 -3.44 -17.44 10.52
C SER A 17 -2.76 -17.00 11.81
N LEU A 18 -3.24 -17.51 12.96
CA LEU A 18 -2.57 -17.28 14.27
C LEU A 18 -1.15 -17.86 14.27
N TRP A 19 -0.97 -19.04 13.73
CA TRP A 19 0.34 -19.68 13.61
C TRP A 19 1.28 -18.92 12.67
N GLY A 20 0.73 -18.36 11.59
CA GLY A 20 1.49 -17.49 10.70
C GLY A 20 1.96 -16.21 11.38
N LYS A 21 1.09 -15.55 12.17
CA LYS A 21 1.46 -14.37 12.97
C LYS A 21 2.54 -14.69 13.99
N LEU A 22 2.40 -15.79 14.71
CA LEU A 22 3.39 -16.24 15.67
C LEU A 22 4.73 -16.53 15.02
N GLY A 23 4.72 -17.25 13.89
CA GLY A 23 5.93 -17.54 13.12
C GLY A 23 6.65 -16.30 12.60
N MET A 24 5.87 -15.31 12.08
CA MET A 24 6.42 -14.02 11.68
C MET A 24 7.03 -13.26 12.86
N GLY A 25 6.37 -13.26 14.01
CA GLY A 25 6.87 -12.62 15.24
C GLY A 25 8.15 -13.25 15.75
N LEU A 26 8.20 -14.58 15.85
CA LEU A 26 9.39 -15.33 16.27
C LEU A 26 10.57 -15.11 15.33
N ARG A 27 10.32 -15.16 14.02
CA ARG A 27 11.36 -14.89 13.01
C ARG A 27 11.91 -13.47 13.13
N TYR A 28 11.04 -12.50 13.35
CA TYR A 28 11.48 -11.11 13.54
C TYR A 28 12.30 -10.94 14.81
N LEU A 29 11.89 -11.56 15.92
CA LEU A 29 12.64 -11.49 17.20
C LEU A 29 14.01 -12.16 17.08
N ALA A 30 14.09 -13.32 16.40
CA ALA A 30 15.33 -14.08 16.30
C ALA A 30 16.33 -13.48 15.27
N SER A 31 15.85 -12.98 14.13
CA SER A 31 16.72 -12.61 13.02
C SER A 31 16.48 -11.20 12.46
N ARG A 32 15.55 -10.44 13.03
CA ARG A 32 15.16 -9.11 12.53
C ARG A 32 14.81 -9.12 11.03
N SER A 33 14.28 -10.23 10.52
CA SER A 33 13.97 -10.46 9.11
C SER A 33 12.53 -10.97 8.91
N GLY A 34 12.13 -11.07 7.62
CA GLY A 34 10.82 -11.58 7.24
C GLY A 34 9.76 -10.48 7.07
N PRO A 35 8.48 -10.84 6.98
CA PRO A 35 7.41 -9.90 6.62
C PRO A 35 7.28 -8.67 7.52
N LEU A 36 7.63 -8.78 8.80
CA LEU A 36 7.58 -7.65 9.74
C LEU A 36 8.72 -6.64 9.59
N SER A 37 9.77 -6.98 8.83
CA SER A 37 10.88 -6.07 8.49
C SER A 37 10.77 -5.48 7.09
N MET A 38 9.73 -5.83 6.34
CA MET A 38 9.55 -5.41 4.95
C MET A 38 8.84 -4.06 4.87
N ALA A 39 9.22 -3.24 3.89
CA ALA A 39 8.44 -2.07 3.53
C ALA A 39 7.05 -2.48 3.00
N PRO A 40 6.02 -1.66 3.18
CA PRO A 40 4.67 -1.97 2.67
C PRO A 40 4.64 -2.19 1.16
N SER A 41 5.43 -1.45 0.40
CA SER A 41 5.61 -1.60 -1.04
C SER A 41 6.94 -2.25 -1.33
N GLN A 42 6.92 -3.39 -2.03
CA GLN A 42 8.10 -4.22 -2.32
C GLN A 42 8.71 -3.94 -3.69
N LEU A 43 7.86 -3.59 -4.65
CA LEU A 43 8.26 -3.30 -6.01
C LEU A 43 7.72 -1.94 -6.41
N GLY A 44 8.55 -1.18 -7.11
CA GLY A 44 8.18 0.08 -7.73
C GLY A 44 8.68 0.10 -9.18
N ALA A 45 7.95 0.81 -10.02
CA ALA A 45 8.36 1.06 -11.39
C ALA A 45 7.96 2.47 -11.79
N PHE A 46 8.80 3.13 -12.58
CA PHE A 46 8.51 4.43 -13.16
C PHE A 46 8.31 4.28 -14.66
N ALA A 47 7.26 4.88 -15.18
CA ALA A 47 6.93 4.83 -16.59
C ALA A 47 6.49 6.20 -17.12
N ARG A 48 6.54 6.34 -18.43
CA ARG A 48 5.93 7.47 -19.11
C ARG A 48 4.53 7.07 -19.57
N SER A 49 3.55 7.93 -19.35
CA SER A 49 2.19 7.73 -19.87
C SER A 49 2.14 7.84 -21.41
N ASP A 50 3.09 8.58 -21.98
CA ASP A 50 3.22 8.81 -23.41
C ASP A 50 4.73 8.87 -23.75
N PRO A 51 5.17 8.33 -24.90
CA PRO A 51 6.55 8.40 -25.35
C PRO A 51 7.10 9.83 -25.47
N GLN A 52 6.24 10.81 -25.69
CA GLN A 52 6.61 12.22 -25.81
C GLN A 52 6.86 12.91 -24.47
N GLN A 53 6.55 12.26 -23.34
CA GLN A 53 6.83 12.82 -22.03
C GLN A 53 8.33 12.95 -21.82
N PRO A 54 8.84 14.12 -21.35
CA PRO A 54 10.28 14.35 -21.17
C PRO A 54 10.89 13.44 -20.08
N SER A 55 10.07 13.00 -19.13
CA SER A 55 10.47 12.12 -18.02
C SER A 55 9.31 11.22 -17.59
N ALA A 56 9.62 10.21 -16.78
CA ALA A 56 8.59 9.38 -16.17
C ALA A 56 7.62 10.23 -15.33
N ASN A 57 6.35 10.03 -15.54
CA ASN A 57 5.26 10.74 -14.86
C ASN A 57 4.28 9.81 -14.16
N LEU A 58 4.48 8.48 -14.31
CA LEU A 58 3.73 7.47 -13.59
C LEU A 58 4.66 6.68 -12.67
N GLU A 59 4.18 6.40 -11.46
CA GLU A 59 4.82 5.52 -10.51
C GLU A 59 3.88 4.37 -10.14
N TYR A 60 4.40 3.16 -10.24
CA TYR A 60 3.71 1.94 -9.85
C TYR A 60 4.26 1.43 -8.53
N HIS A 61 3.36 0.99 -7.65
CA HIS A 61 3.71 0.33 -6.40
C HIS A 61 3.03 -1.02 -6.34
N VAL A 62 3.77 -2.05 -5.96
CA VAL A 62 3.23 -3.39 -5.73
C VAL A 62 3.42 -3.76 -4.27
N GLN A 63 2.33 -4.13 -3.62
CA GLN A 63 2.28 -4.57 -2.23
C GLN A 63 1.88 -6.05 -2.19
N PRO A 64 2.61 -6.90 -1.46
CA PRO A 64 2.33 -8.34 -1.41
C PRO A 64 1.14 -8.69 -0.50
N LEU A 65 0.23 -7.77 -0.32
CA LEU A 65 -0.97 -7.89 0.49
C LEU A 65 -2.12 -7.11 -0.14
N SER A 66 -3.34 -7.39 0.30
CA SER A 66 -4.52 -6.64 -0.14
C SER A 66 -5.48 -6.38 1.02
N LEU A 67 -6.07 -5.19 1.02
CA LEU A 67 -7.06 -4.71 1.98
C LEU A 67 -7.89 -3.60 1.31
N ASP A 68 -9.09 -3.34 1.80
CA ASP A 68 -9.94 -2.28 1.25
C ASP A 68 -9.46 -0.89 1.67
N ARG A 69 -9.09 -0.74 2.94
CA ARG A 69 -8.59 0.53 3.49
C ARG A 69 -7.50 0.29 4.53
N PHE A 70 -6.59 1.22 4.66
CA PHE A 70 -5.58 1.17 5.71
C PHE A 70 -6.22 1.14 7.10
N GLY A 71 -5.82 0.13 7.89
CA GLY A 71 -6.37 -0.13 9.22
C GLY A 71 -7.48 -1.19 9.25
N GLU A 72 -7.94 -1.65 8.10
CA GLU A 72 -8.89 -2.76 8.00
C GLU A 72 -8.15 -4.12 7.92
N PRO A 73 -8.83 -5.23 8.21
CA PRO A 73 -8.27 -6.56 8.06
C PRO A 73 -7.86 -6.84 6.61
N LEU A 74 -6.84 -7.69 6.45
CA LEU A 74 -6.45 -8.20 5.14
C LEU A 74 -7.56 -9.09 4.56
N HIS A 75 -7.68 -9.12 3.23
CA HIS A 75 -8.61 -10.02 2.56
C HIS A 75 -8.29 -11.49 2.90
N ALA A 76 -9.32 -12.30 3.02
CA ALA A 76 -9.18 -13.73 3.32
C ALA A 76 -8.66 -14.56 2.13
N PHE A 77 -8.66 -14.00 0.93
CA PHE A 77 -8.18 -14.67 -0.28
C PHE A 77 -6.75 -14.24 -0.62
N PRO A 78 -5.98 -15.08 -1.33
CA PRO A 78 -4.65 -14.74 -1.79
C PRO A 78 -4.70 -13.65 -2.84
N ALA A 79 -4.02 -12.54 -2.58
CA ALA A 79 -3.98 -11.39 -3.50
C ALA A 79 -2.80 -10.47 -3.20
N PHE A 80 -2.49 -9.62 -4.19
CA PHE A 80 -1.59 -8.49 -4.05
C PHE A 80 -2.27 -7.22 -4.56
N THR A 81 -1.76 -6.08 -4.14
CA THR A 81 -2.23 -4.78 -4.61
C THR A 81 -1.21 -4.14 -5.52
N ALA A 82 -1.64 -3.72 -6.70
CA ALA A 82 -0.87 -2.83 -7.56
C ALA A 82 -1.58 -1.48 -7.64
N SER A 83 -0.86 -0.42 -7.34
CA SER A 83 -1.32 0.97 -7.43
C SER A 83 -0.47 1.74 -8.43
N VAL A 84 -1.09 2.75 -9.02
CA VAL A 84 -0.43 3.70 -9.90
C VAL A 84 -0.76 5.11 -9.43
N CYS A 85 0.23 5.97 -9.43
CA CYS A 85 0.05 7.39 -9.12
C CYS A 85 0.68 8.26 -10.20
N ASP A 86 0.03 9.40 -10.45
CA ASP A 86 0.60 10.46 -11.26
C ASP A 86 1.59 11.27 -10.41
N LEU A 87 2.84 11.37 -10.87
CA LEU A 87 3.90 12.08 -10.18
C LEU A 87 3.81 13.61 -10.38
N ARG A 88 3.10 14.05 -11.40
CA ARG A 88 3.01 15.48 -11.77
C ARG A 88 1.56 15.91 -12.03
N PRO A 89 0.66 15.72 -11.07
CA PRO A 89 -0.73 16.10 -11.26
C PRO A 89 -0.86 17.63 -11.43
N HIS A 90 -1.71 18.06 -12.33
CA HIS A 90 -2.06 19.46 -12.51
C HIS A 90 -2.98 19.98 -11.38
N SER A 91 -3.78 19.07 -10.81
CA SER A 91 -4.66 19.39 -9.70
C SER A 91 -3.89 19.87 -8.48
N ARG A 92 -4.43 20.86 -7.79
CA ARG A 92 -3.92 21.36 -6.51
C ARG A 92 -5.01 21.24 -5.46
N GLY A 93 -4.61 21.07 -4.23
CA GLY A 93 -5.51 20.99 -3.09
C GLY A 93 -5.10 21.95 -1.99
N ARG A 94 -6.03 22.28 -1.13
CA ARG A 94 -5.78 23.08 0.08
C ARG A 94 -5.81 22.17 1.30
N CYS A 95 -4.72 22.17 2.05
CA CYS A 95 -4.66 21.52 3.36
C CYS A 95 -4.87 22.58 4.44
N ALA A 96 -5.95 22.50 5.18
CA ALA A 96 -6.21 23.38 6.32
C ALA A 96 -6.42 22.55 7.58
N SER A 97 -5.79 22.94 8.69
CA SER A 97 -6.16 22.39 9.98
C SER A 97 -7.48 23.01 10.41
N ALA A 98 -8.51 22.20 10.60
CA ALA A 98 -9.69 22.69 11.29
C ALA A 98 -9.29 23.00 12.75
N ARG A 99 -9.51 24.23 13.22
CA ARG A 99 -9.40 24.55 14.65
C ARG A 99 -10.30 23.59 15.41
N SER A 100 -9.70 22.76 16.20
CA SER A 100 -10.40 21.75 16.96
C SER A 100 -10.63 22.25 18.38
N THR A 101 -11.90 22.34 18.72
CA THR A 101 -12.32 21.82 20.01
C THR A 101 -12.37 20.29 19.85
N ARG A 102 -11.31 19.59 20.29
CA ARG A 102 -11.19 18.12 20.35
C ARG A 102 -11.45 17.38 19.02
N ALA A 103 -10.38 16.88 18.45
CA ALA A 103 -10.32 15.80 17.45
C ALA A 103 -11.27 15.94 16.22
N ARG A 104 -10.89 16.77 15.25
CA ARG A 104 -11.46 16.69 13.92
C ARG A 104 -10.37 16.41 12.87
N ARG A 105 -10.58 15.35 12.07
CA ARG A 105 -9.75 14.92 10.96
C ARG A 105 -9.38 16.07 10.03
N ARG A 106 -8.15 16.08 9.55
CA ARG A 106 -7.72 16.93 8.41
C ARG A 106 -8.64 16.68 7.23
N ARG A 107 -9.28 17.70 6.72
CA ARG A 107 -10.00 17.65 5.45
C ARG A 107 -9.07 18.12 4.35
N SER A 108 -8.78 17.24 3.40
CA SER A 108 -8.16 17.59 2.13
C SER A 108 -9.27 17.72 1.08
N SER A 109 -9.34 18.83 0.40
CA SER A 109 -10.24 19.01 -0.73
C SER A 109 -9.40 19.21 -1.98
N PRO A 110 -9.49 18.32 -2.98
CA PRO A 110 -8.90 18.57 -4.29
C PRO A 110 -9.68 19.66 -5.00
N THR A 111 -8.99 20.56 -5.62
CA THR A 111 -9.55 21.50 -6.61
C THR A 111 -9.15 21.04 -8.00
N THR A 112 -10.12 20.82 -8.82
CA THR A 112 -9.95 20.60 -10.27
C THR A 112 -9.67 21.91 -10.97
#